data_b5d7da2cb9efa4d412902997768e32f9
#
_entry.id   b5d7da2cb9efa4d412902997768e32f9
#
_cell.length_a   1.000
_cell.length_b   1.000
_cell.length_c   1.000
_cell.angle_alpha   90.00
_cell.angle_beta   90.00
_cell.angle_gamma   90.00
#
_symmetry.space_group_name_H-M   'P 1'
#
loop_
_entity.id
_entity.type
_entity.pdbx_description
1 polymer ?
#
loop_
_entity_poly.entity_id
_entity_poly.type
_entity_poly.pdbx_seq_one_letter_code
_entity_poly.pdbx_strand_id
1 'polypeptide(L)'
;MPEGGTFLYDFALPDAGTFWYHPHLNSLEQVGRGLTAPLIVDEAEPPEVDADLTLMLNDWRLDAEARIAGGWDDLHDRAHAGRIGNYMTVNGRPVEVQGAEAGARLRLRIINAATDRIVMLGTFGLRAYLVA
;
A
#
# COMPACT_ATOMS: atom_id res chain seq x y z
N MET A 1 8.13 -21.98 8.00
CA MET A 1 7.77 -22.68 6.77
C MET A 1 9.05 -22.90 5.99
N PRO A 2 9.36 -24.10 5.50
CA PRO A 2 10.56 -24.34 4.71
C PRO A 2 10.45 -23.63 3.34
N GLU A 3 11.60 -23.40 2.71
CA GLU A 3 11.66 -22.85 1.35
C GLU A 3 10.88 -23.74 0.37
N GLY A 4 10.08 -23.16 -0.51
CA GLY A 4 9.18 -23.88 -1.42
C GLY A 4 7.95 -24.50 -0.76
N GLY A 5 7.79 -24.34 0.55
CA GLY A 5 6.60 -24.81 1.25
C GLY A 5 5.37 -23.92 1.00
N THR A 6 4.19 -24.50 1.18
CA THR A 6 2.89 -23.81 1.09
C THR A 6 2.23 -23.80 2.46
N PHE A 7 1.60 -22.68 2.81
CA PHE A 7 0.74 -22.55 3.97
C PHE A 7 -0.62 -22.00 3.53
N LEU A 8 -1.70 -22.64 3.97
CA LEU A 8 -3.06 -22.19 3.70
C LEU A 8 -3.57 -21.35 4.88
N TYR A 9 -3.97 -20.12 4.60
CA TYR A 9 -4.74 -19.30 5.54
C TYR A 9 -6.23 -19.51 5.25
N ASP A 10 -6.99 -19.91 6.26
CA ASP A 10 -8.44 -20.11 6.19
C ASP A 10 -9.08 -19.44 7.40
N PHE A 11 -9.80 -18.35 7.16
CA PHE A 11 -10.43 -17.56 8.22
C PHE A 11 -11.63 -16.77 7.68
N ALA A 12 -12.60 -16.50 8.56
CA ALA A 12 -13.76 -15.68 8.23
C ALA A 12 -13.38 -14.18 8.17
N LEU A 13 -13.99 -13.47 7.23
CA LEU A 13 -13.89 -12.01 7.08
C LEU A 13 -15.28 -11.43 7.40
N PRO A 14 -15.54 -11.00 8.64
CA PRO A 14 -16.87 -10.59 9.08
C PRO A 14 -17.27 -9.20 8.56
N ASP A 15 -16.30 -8.34 8.30
CA ASP A 15 -16.52 -6.94 7.95
C ASP A 15 -16.06 -6.66 6.52
N ALA A 16 -16.91 -5.96 5.75
CA ALA A 16 -16.54 -5.42 4.46
C ALA A 16 -15.58 -4.24 4.62
N GLY A 17 -14.68 -4.04 3.65
CA GLY A 17 -13.78 -2.89 3.70
C GLY A 17 -12.49 -3.07 2.90
N THR A 18 -11.62 -2.08 3.09
CA THR A 18 -10.29 -2.04 2.48
C THR A 18 -9.25 -2.31 3.55
N PHE A 19 -8.65 -3.47 3.46
CA PHE A 19 -7.61 -3.93 4.37
C PHE A 19 -6.34 -4.23 3.60
N TRP A 20 -5.28 -4.56 4.31
CA TRP A 20 -4.04 -5.06 3.74
C TRP A 20 -3.40 -6.07 4.70
N TYR A 21 -2.54 -6.93 4.19
CA TYR A 21 -1.81 -7.88 5.01
C TYR A 21 -0.30 -7.75 4.81
N HIS A 22 0.42 -8.05 5.86
CA HIS A 22 1.89 -8.02 5.91
C HIS A 22 2.41 -8.97 7.01
N PRO A 23 3.69 -9.42 6.93
CA PRO A 23 4.28 -10.27 7.95
C PRO A 23 4.55 -9.50 9.24
N HIS A 24 4.45 -10.21 10.37
CA HIS A 24 4.77 -9.67 11.71
C HIS A 24 6.14 -10.12 12.24
N LEU A 25 6.80 -11.09 11.60
CA LEU A 25 8.17 -11.45 11.92
C LEU A 25 9.13 -10.55 11.15
N ASN A 26 10.01 -9.80 11.86
CA ASN A 26 10.92 -8.82 11.24
C ASN A 26 10.18 -7.86 10.29
N SER A 27 9.07 -7.28 10.77
CA SER A 27 8.11 -6.53 9.95
C SER A 27 8.74 -5.39 9.18
N LEU A 28 9.65 -4.61 9.81
CA LEU A 28 10.30 -3.47 9.18
C LEU A 28 11.01 -3.87 7.89
N GLU A 29 11.83 -4.92 7.94
CA GLU A 29 12.55 -5.40 6.76
C GLU A 29 11.59 -6.04 5.75
N GLN A 30 10.68 -6.90 6.19
CA GLN A 30 9.80 -7.60 5.28
C GLN A 30 8.83 -6.65 4.57
N VAL A 31 8.23 -5.70 5.28
CA VAL A 31 7.39 -4.65 4.67
C VAL A 31 8.21 -3.76 3.75
N GLY A 32 9.40 -3.32 4.20
CA GLY A 32 10.30 -2.50 3.39
C GLY A 32 10.87 -3.21 2.16
N ARG A 33 10.78 -4.54 2.09
CA ARG A 33 11.07 -5.36 0.90
C ARG A 33 9.83 -5.65 0.05
N GLY A 34 8.67 -5.09 0.42
CA GLY A 34 7.44 -5.17 -0.36
C GLY A 34 6.59 -6.42 -0.09
N LEU A 35 6.79 -7.12 1.03
CA LEU A 35 5.91 -8.22 1.42
C LEU A 35 4.59 -7.68 1.99
N THR A 36 3.82 -7.05 1.12
CA THR A 36 2.54 -6.44 1.45
C THR A 36 1.57 -6.66 0.31
N ALA A 37 0.29 -6.85 0.61
CA ALA A 37 -0.74 -6.86 -0.42
C ALA A 37 -2.09 -6.36 0.12
N PRO A 38 -2.96 -5.82 -0.75
CA PRO A 38 -4.32 -5.44 -0.36
C PRO A 38 -5.17 -6.68 -0.06
N LEU A 39 -6.12 -6.50 0.84
CA LEU A 39 -7.19 -7.45 1.13
C LEU A 39 -8.50 -6.67 1.08
N ILE A 40 -9.26 -6.88 0.03
CA ILE A 40 -10.55 -6.22 -0.19
C ILE A 40 -11.66 -7.21 0.16
N VAL A 41 -12.57 -6.75 1.01
CA VAL A 41 -13.78 -7.49 1.34
C VAL A 41 -14.95 -6.67 0.83
N ASP A 42 -15.67 -7.23 -0.15
CA ASP A 42 -16.74 -6.52 -0.83
C ASP A 42 -17.94 -6.29 0.09
N GLU A 43 -18.55 -5.13 -0.04
CA GLU A 43 -19.82 -4.81 0.61
C GLU A 43 -20.96 -5.63 -0.01
N ALA A 44 -21.96 -5.98 0.79
CA ALA A 44 -23.19 -6.61 0.29
C ALA A 44 -23.95 -5.67 -0.67
N GLU A 45 -23.87 -4.38 -0.42
CA GLU A 45 -24.46 -3.30 -1.25
C GLU A 45 -23.35 -2.28 -1.58
N PRO A 46 -22.52 -2.54 -2.60
CA PRO A 46 -21.43 -1.65 -2.96
C PRO A 46 -21.97 -0.34 -3.56
N PRO A 47 -21.26 0.77 -3.40
CA PRO A 47 -21.63 2.03 -4.03
C PRO A 47 -21.60 1.90 -5.56
N GLU A 48 -22.55 2.56 -6.23
CA GLU A 48 -22.57 2.66 -7.69
C GLU A 48 -21.41 3.55 -8.17
N VAL A 49 -20.43 2.95 -8.81
CA VAL A 49 -19.25 3.61 -9.36
C VAL A 49 -18.92 3.04 -10.74
N ASP A 50 -18.29 3.84 -11.58
CA ASP A 50 -17.83 3.39 -12.90
C ASP A 50 -16.53 2.60 -12.82
N ALA A 51 -15.72 2.83 -11.77
CA ALA A 51 -14.55 2.02 -11.46
C ALA A 51 -14.21 2.05 -9.97
N ASP A 52 -13.75 0.91 -9.44
CA ASP A 52 -13.22 0.73 -8.09
C ASP A 52 -11.74 0.36 -8.19
N LEU A 53 -10.87 1.24 -7.73
CA LEU A 53 -9.43 1.17 -7.94
C LEU A 53 -8.71 1.07 -6.61
N THR A 54 -7.86 0.06 -6.45
CA THR A 54 -6.98 -0.08 -5.29
C THR A 54 -5.62 0.51 -5.61
N LEU A 55 -5.20 1.49 -4.80
CA LEU A 55 -3.91 2.19 -4.89
C LEU A 55 -3.08 1.86 -3.67
N MET A 56 -2.09 0.99 -3.84
CA MET A 56 -1.15 0.61 -2.78
C MET A 56 0.11 1.45 -2.89
N LEU A 57 0.35 2.29 -1.90
CA LEU A 57 1.49 3.21 -1.84
C LEU A 57 2.63 2.53 -1.09
N ASN A 58 3.79 2.43 -1.71
CA ASN A 58 5.01 1.92 -1.09
C ASN A 58 6.12 2.97 -1.17
N ASP A 59 6.98 2.96 -0.14
CA ASP A 59 8.14 3.84 -0.01
C ASP A 59 9.41 2.98 0.07
N TRP A 60 10.27 3.10 -0.92
CA TRP A 60 11.47 2.28 -1.06
C TRP A 60 12.71 3.12 -0.73
N ARG A 61 13.59 2.60 0.12
CA ARG A 61 14.93 3.16 0.27
C ARG A 61 15.87 2.39 -0.64
N LEU A 62 16.31 3.05 -1.71
CA LEU A 62 17.20 2.48 -2.72
C LEU A 62 18.61 3.01 -2.55
N ASP A 63 19.60 2.15 -2.81
CA ASP A 63 21.02 2.50 -2.91
C ASP A 63 21.36 3.10 -4.29
N ALA A 64 22.64 3.43 -4.50
CA ALA A 64 23.12 4.04 -5.75
C ALA A 64 22.97 3.11 -6.97
N GLU A 65 22.86 1.80 -6.75
CA GLU A 65 22.65 0.77 -7.76
C GLU A 65 21.17 0.42 -7.94
N ALA A 66 20.24 1.21 -7.36
CA ALA A 66 18.79 1.00 -7.38
C ALA A 66 18.34 -0.33 -6.75
N ARG A 67 19.09 -0.86 -5.79
CA ARG A 67 18.70 -2.02 -4.98
C ARG A 67 18.11 -1.54 -3.66
N ILE A 68 17.30 -2.36 -3.02
CA ILE A 68 16.78 -2.05 -1.69
C ILE A 68 17.95 -1.96 -0.70
N ALA A 69 18.16 -0.76 -0.14
CA ALA A 69 19.25 -0.51 0.80
C ALA A 69 19.07 -1.34 2.08
N GLY A 70 20.19 -1.81 2.64
CA GLY A 70 20.24 -2.45 3.96
C GLY A 70 20.06 -1.44 5.11
N GLY A 71 20.58 -1.77 6.30
CA GLY A 71 20.53 -0.90 7.47
C GLY A 71 19.17 -0.91 8.15
N TRP A 72 18.57 -2.08 8.31
CA TRP A 72 17.25 -2.25 8.93
C TRP A 72 17.22 -1.96 10.43
N ASP A 73 18.37 -1.97 11.10
CA ASP A 73 18.57 -1.66 12.53
C ASP A 73 19.29 -0.34 12.78
N ASP A 74 19.28 0.56 11.80
CA ASP A 74 19.92 1.86 11.92
C ASP A 74 19.34 2.65 13.11
N LEU A 75 20.22 3.07 14.04
CA LEU A 75 19.81 3.78 15.25
C LEU A 75 19.27 5.18 14.93
N HIS A 76 19.74 5.82 13.86
CA HIS A 76 19.25 7.12 13.46
C HIS A 76 17.80 7.01 12.98
N ASP A 77 17.49 6.04 12.13
CA ASP A 77 16.12 5.80 11.69
C ASP A 77 15.19 5.55 12.90
N ARG A 78 15.61 4.70 13.84
CA ARG A 78 14.82 4.36 15.03
C ARG A 78 14.60 5.51 15.99
N ALA A 79 15.54 6.46 16.05
CA ALA A 79 15.50 7.60 16.98
C ALA A 79 14.81 8.85 16.37
N HIS A 80 14.52 8.89 15.09
CA HIS A 80 14.00 10.06 14.38
C HIS A 80 12.70 9.74 13.62
N ALA A 81 12.72 10.00 12.31
CA ALA A 81 11.52 9.91 11.47
C ALA A 81 11.21 8.51 10.93
N GLY A 82 11.96 7.51 11.35
CA GLY A 82 11.84 6.15 10.83
C GLY A 82 12.60 5.95 9.52
N ARG A 83 12.40 4.78 8.91
CA ARG A 83 13.05 4.41 7.66
C ARG A 83 12.30 5.03 6.45
N ILE A 84 12.44 6.32 6.27
CA ILE A 84 11.89 7.04 5.12
C ILE A 84 12.68 6.66 3.86
N GLY A 85 11.99 6.27 2.80
CA GLY A 85 12.57 5.95 1.51
C GLY A 85 12.89 7.18 0.66
N ASN A 86 13.49 6.94 -0.49
CA ASN A 86 13.80 7.95 -1.51
C ASN A 86 13.07 7.70 -2.84
N TYR A 87 12.25 6.67 -2.91
CA TYR A 87 11.53 6.28 -4.10
C TYR A 87 10.13 5.77 -3.76
N MET A 88 9.11 6.46 -4.23
CA MET A 88 7.72 6.08 -4.01
C MET A 88 7.12 5.39 -5.22
N THR A 89 6.26 4.41 -4.96
CA THR A 89 5.49 3.73 -6.01
C THR A 89 4.02 3.64 -5.64
N VAL A 90 3.18 3.59 -6.66
CA VAL A 90 1.76 3.21 -6.58
C VAL A 90 1.61 1.92 -7.36
N ASN A 91 1.09 0.86 -6.74
CA ASN A 91 0.95 -0.46 -7.36
C ASN A 91 2.27 -0.98 -7.99
N GLY A 92 3.40 -0.70 -7.33
CA GLY A 92 4.73 -1.10 -7.80
C GLY A 92 5.32 -0.26 -8.94
N ARG A 93 4.66 0.84 -9.35
CA ARG A 93 5.10 1.74 -10.42
C ARG A 93 5.37 3.14 -9.88
N PRO A 94 6.34 3.89 -10.44
CA PRO A 94 6.65 5.25 -10.00
C PRO A 94 5.53 6.25 -10.31
N VAL A 95 4.76 5.97 -11.35
CA VAL A 95 3.58 6.75 -11.74
C VAL A 95 2.50 5.75 -12.14
N GLU A 96 1.31 5.91 -11.60
CA GLU A 96 0.12 5.19 -12.03
C GLU A 96 -0.76 6.15 -12.83
N VAL A 97 -1.14 5.75 -14.02
CA VAL A 97 -2.05 6.50 -14.90
C VAL A 97 -3.31 5.68 -15.09
N GLN A 98 -4.43 6.22 -14.63
CA GLN A 98 -5.75 5.64 -14.82
C GLN A 98 -6.58 6.52 -15.74
N GLY A 99 -7.00 5.96 -16.87
CA GLY A 99 -7.96 6.62 -17.76
C GLY A 99 -9.36 6.57 -17.14
N ALA A 100 -10.12 7.67 -17.31
CA ALA A 100 -11.52 7.72 -16.94
C ALA A 100 -12.27 8.65 -17.89
N GLU A 101 -13.55 8.34 -18.11
CA GLU A 101 -14.44 9.21 -18.87
C GLU A 101 -14.80 10.47 -18.06
N ALA A 102 -15.02 11.59 -18.76
CA ALA A 102 -15.44 12.83 -18.11
C ALA A 102 -16.80 12.65 -17.41
N GLY A 103 -16.84 12.95 -16.12
CA GLY A 103 -18.02 12.76 -15.29
C GLY A 103 -18.13 11.39 -14.62
N ALA A 104 -17.21 10.47 -14.92
CA ALA A 104 -17.19 9.17 -14.27
C ALA A 104 -17.01 9.29 -12.76
N ARG A 105 -17.69 8.41 -12.02
CA ARG A 105 -17.56 8.24 -10.57
C ARG A 105 -16.55 7.12 -10.29
N LEU A 106 -15.43 7.48 -9.66
CA LEU A 106 -14.40 6.54 -9.30
C LEU A 106 -14.37 6.34 -7.79
N ARG A 107 -14.26 5.11 -7.34
CA ARG A 107 -13.87 4.76 -5.97
C ARG A 107 -12.38 4.51 -5.93
N LEU A 108 -11.68 5.18 -5.04
CA LEU A 108 -10.26 4.97 -4.81
C LEU A 108 -10.06 4.36 -3.42
N ARG A 109 -9.55 3.15 -3.38
CA ARG A 109 -9.13 2.46 -2.15
C ARG A 109 -7.65 2.72 -1.99
N ILE A 110 -7.27 3.56 -1.03
CA ILE A 110 -5.89 4.00 -0.85
C ILE A 110 -5.30 3.34 0.39
N ILE A 111 -4.24 2.56 0.19
CA ILE A 111 -3.52 1.85 1.23
C ILE A 111 -2.11 2.43 1.32
N ASN A 112 -1.77 3.05 2.45
CA ASN A 112 -0.39 3.46 2.71
C ASN A 112 0.37 2.30 3.36
N ALA A 113 1.17 1.59 2.58
CA ALA A 113 2.05 0.50 3.00
C ALA A 113 3.52 0.92 3.11
N ALA A 114 3.78 2.23 3.15
CA ALA A 114 5.12 2.74 3.48
C ALA A 114 5.50 2.35 4.91
N THR A 115 6.78 2.11 5.17
CA THR A 115 7.26 1.73 6.50
C THR A 115 7.01 2.82 7.53
N ASP A 116 7.39 4.06 7.21
CA ASP A 116 7.33 5.16 8.17
C ASP A 116 6.83 6.48 7.55
N ARG A 117 6.62 6.54 6.23
CA ARG A 117 6.21 7.77 5.57
C ARG A 117 4.71 8.05 5.75
N ILE A 118 4.40 9.23 6.25
CA ILE A 118 3.06 9.81 6.17
C ILE A 118 2.89 10.40 4.78
N VAL A 119 1.82 10.01 4.08
CA VAL A 119 1.53 10.47 2.72
C VAL A 119 0.38 11.46 2.76
N MET A 120 0.62 12.67 2.25
CA MET A 120 -0.41 13.66 2.02
C MET A 120 -0.96 13.47 0.60
N LEU A 121 -2.27 13.29 0.49
CA LEU A 121 -2.98 13.16 -0.79
C LEU A 121 -3.69 14.46 -1.11
N GLY A 122 -3.62 14.86 -2.35
CA GLY A 122 -4.33 16.03 -2.87
C GLY A 122 -5.12 15.69 -4.13
N THR A 123 -6.28 16.29 -4.31
CA THR A 123 -7.08 16.18 -5.51
C THR A 123 -7.11 17.53 -6.23
N PHE A 124 -6.68 17.55 -7.48
CA PHE A 124 -6.67 18.77 -8.29
C PHE A 124 -7.62 18.59 -9.47
N GLY A 125 -8.59 19.52 -9.61
CA GLY A 125 -9.57 19.46 -10.68
C GLY A 125 -10.64 18.37 -10.54
N LEU A 126 -10.66 17.65 -9.42
CA LEU A 126 -11.62 16.60 -9.12
C LEU A 126 -12.48 16.99 -7.91
N ARG A 127 -13.74 16.57 -7.92
CA ARG A 127 -14.57 16.60 -6.73
C ARG A 127 -14.41 15.29 -5.98
N ALA A 128 -13.79 15.34 -4.81
CA ALA A 128 -13.54 14.17 -3.99
C ALA A 128 -14.37 14.18 -2.71
N TYR A 129 -14.80 13.00 -2.29
CA TYR A 129 -15.51 12.75 -1.03
C TYR A 129 -14.78 11.65 -0.28
N LEU A 130 -14.62 11.82 1.02
CA LEU A 130 -14.17 10.74 1.88
C LEU A 130 -15.37 9.86 2.20
N VAL A 131 -15.26 8.59 1.92
CA VAL A 131 -16.18 7.52 2.33
C VAL A 131 -15.49 6.65 3.35
N ALA A 132 -16.15 6.38 4.46
CA ALA A 132 -15.66 5.53 5.53
C ALA A 132 -16.19 4.12 5.35
#